data_f891c6d5a3a9c7311720318c357deef0
#
_entry.id   f891c6d5a3a9c7311720318c357deef0
#
_cell.length_a   1.000
_cell.length_b   1.000
_cell.length_c   1.000
_cell.angle_alpha   90.00
_cell.angle_beta   90.00
_cell.angle_gamma   90.00
#
_symmetry.space_group_name_H-M   'P 1'
#
loop_
_entity.id
_entity.type
_entity.pdbx_description
1 polymer ?
#
loop_
_entity_poly.entity_id
_entity_poly.type
_entity_poly.pdbx_seq_one_letter_code
_entity_poly.pdbx_strand_id
1 'polypeptide(L)'
;MRPSAADPPAATRPLKGTAAARALLALEGFDFPTALVVTEGGRVLAEAGAVDEIFPFASVTKPIVAWSALIAVERGLLSLDDDAAPDLLPGATIRHLLAHAGGIAFDSDAVLAPPGARRIYSNRGIEILGRRLVEATGAGLEEWVETTVLEPLGMASVLIPGSPAHSGEGSAADLSVFARELAAPGLVSAGLAERVRTVAFPGLDGVLPGYGRQRPNDFGLGVEIRGRKAPHWTGSGNSPATFGHFGQSGSFIWVDPVAGRQAVFLGAEPFGRAHAAAWPVLNDQILAL
;
A
#
# COMPACT_ATOMS: atom_id res chain seq x y z
N MET A 1 21.77 19.97 -38.05
CA MET A 1 21.05 18.83 -37.51
C MET A 1 20.06 19.38 -36.48
N ARG A 2 18.77 19.31 -36.74
CA ARG A 2 17.72 19.65 -35.78
C ARG A 2 17.45 18.41 -34.91
N PRO A 3 17.26 18.51 -33.59
CA PRO A 3 16.85 17.37 -32.79
C PRO A 3 15.45 16.92 -33.22
N SER A 4 15.30 15.61 -33.41
CA SER A 4 14.02 14.95 -33.68
C SER A 4 13.07 15.23 -32.51
N ALA A 5 11.87 15.68 -32.83
CA ALA A 5 10.78 15.76 -31.86
C ALA A 5 10.46 14.34 -31.37
N ALA A 6 10.45 14.18 -30.04
CA ALA A 6 9.95 12.95 -29.43
C ALA A 6 8.48 12.76 -29.83
N ASP A 7 8.12 11.56 -30.24
CA ASP A 7 6.73 11.20 -30.49
C ASP A 7 5.89 11.46 -29.24
N PRO A 8 4.67 11.99 -29.39
CA PRO A 8 3.77 12.17 -28.24
C PRO A 8 3.43 10.80 -27.65
N PRO A 9 3.24 10.71 -26.32
CA PRO A 9 2.88 9.45 -25.66
C PRO A 9 1.64 8.83 -26.31
N ALA A 10 1.66 7.52 -26.47
CA ALA A 10 0.61 6.77 -27.13
C ALA A 10 -0.76 7.11 -26.52
N ALA A 11 -1.69 7.55 -27.36
CA ALA A 11 -3.03 7.92 -26.94
C ALA A 11 -3.69 6.74 -26.22
N THR A 12 -4.06 6.94 -24.96
CA THR A 12 -4.76 5.97 -24.10
C THR A 12 -6.00 5.44 -24.83
N ARG A 13 -6.05 4.14 -25.08
CA ARG A 13 -7.18 3.50 -25.74
C ARG A 13 -8.35 3.42 -24.76
N PRO A 14 -9.46 4.12 -24.95
CA PRO A 14 -10.58 4.04 -24.04
C PRO A 14 -11.17 2.65 -24.05
N LEU A 15 -11.29 2.02 -22.87
CA LEU A 15 -12.01 0.77 -22.70
C LEU A 15 -13.49 0.99 -23.01
N LYS A 16 -14.13 0.01 -23.64
CA LYS A 16 -15.54 0.08 -24.00
C LYS A 16 -16.42 -0.06 -22.75
N GLY A 17 -17.15 1.00 -22.40
CA GLY A 17 -18.17 0.96 -21.34
C GLY A 17 -18.30 2.27 -20.55
N THR A 18 -19.45 2.45 -19.87
CA THR A 18 -19.75 3.64 -19.06
C THR A 18 -18.83 3.81 -17.85
N ALA A 19 -18.35 2.71 -17.24
CA ALA A 19 -17.42 2.74 -16.11
C ALA A 19 -16.05 3.29 -16.52
N ALA A 20 -15.48 2.82 -17.64
CA ALA A 20 -14.21 3.32 -18.16
C ALA A 20 -14.27 4.82 -18.51
N ALA A 21 -15.37 5.29 -19.09
CA ALA A 21 -15.55 6.71 -19.38
C ALA A 21 -15.61 7.55 -18.09
N ARG A 22 -16.28 7.08 -17.05
CA ARG A 22 -16.34 7.76 -15.74
C ARG A 22 -14.98 7.77 -15.05
N ALA A 23 -14.22 6.67 -15.10
CA ALA A 23 -12.87 6.59 -14.57
C ALA A 23 -11.93 7.59 -15.27
N LEU A 24 -12.06 7.72 -16.59
CA LEU A 24 -11.28 8.70 -17.34
C LEU A 24 -11.63 10.15 -16.93
N LEU A 25 -12.92 10.47 -16.79
CA LEU A 25 -13.38 11.77 -16.31
C LEU A 25 -12.90 12.07 -14.89
N ALA A 26 -12.81 11.06 -14.04
CA ALA A 26 -12.32 11.20 -12.67
C ALA A 26 -10.83 11.60 -12.62
N LEU A 27 -10.05 11.33 -13.67
CA LEU A 27 -8.64 11.75 -13.79
C LEU A 27 -8.45 13.16 -14.37
N GLU A 28 -9.46 13.79 -14.94
CA GLU A 28 -9.35 15.15 -15.51
C GLU A 28 -8.94 16.24 -14.51
N GLY A 29 -9.04 15.94 -13.20
CA GLY A 29 -8.58 16.82 -12.12
C GLY A 29 -7.07 16.85 -11.88
N PHE A 30 -6.30 16.00 -12.59
CA PHE A 30 -4.84 15.91 -12.47
C PHE A 30 -4.19 16.40 -13.75
N ASP A 31 -3.24 17.34 -13.64
CA ASP A 31 -2.49 17.96 -14.74
C ASP A 31 -1.13 17.27 -15.01
N PHE A 32 -0.96 16.07 -14.47
CA PHE A 32 0.22 15.23 -14.63
C PHE A 32 -0.18 13.78 -14.99
N PRO A 33 0.76 12.95 -15.51
CA PRO A 33 0.50 11.56 -15.84
C PRO A 33 -0.02 10.79 -14.63
N THR A 34 -1.13 10.07 -14.82
CA THR A 34 -1.76 9.24 -13.80
C THR A 34 -2.21 7.92 -14.38
N ALA A 35 -2.37 6.93 -13.52
CA ALA A 35 -2.95 5.65 -13.84
C ALA A 35 -3.97 5.27 -12.76
N LEU A 36 -5.12 4.75 -13.18
CA LEU A 36 -6.19 4.27 -12.30
C LEU A 36 -6.64 2.89 -12.77
N VAL A 37 -6.65 1.93 -11.87
CA VAL A 37 -7.29 0.63 -12.08
C VAL A 37 -8.27 0.37 -10.95
N VAL A 38 -9.51 0.05 -11.30
CA VAL A 38 -10.57 -0.32 -10.36
C VAL A 38 -10.99 -1.75 -10.64
N THR A 39 -11.05 -2.58 -9.60
CA THR A 39 -11.47 -3.98 -9.70
C THR A 39 -12.66 -4.27 -8.80
N GLU A 40 -13.48 -5.24 -9.19
CA GLU A 40 -14.64 -5.73 -8.45
C GLU A 40 -14.85 -7.22 -8.76
N GLY A 41 -15.08 -8.04 -7.74
CA GLY A 41 -15.32 -9.46 -7.92
C GLY A 41 -14.18 -10.20 -8.67
N GLY A 42 -12.94 -9.80 -8.46
CA GLY A 42 -11.75 -10.37 -9.10
C GLY A 42 -11.53 -9.94 -10.56
N ARG A 43 -12.34 -9.01 -11.09
CA ARG A 43 -12.25 -8.53 -12.48
C ARG A 43 -11.96 -7.04 -12.52
N VAL A 44 -11.32 -6.59 -13.59
CA VAL A 44 -11.15 -5.17 -13.88
C VAL A 44 -12.50 -4.58 -14.26
N LEU A 45 -12.97 -3.61 -13.47
CA LEU A 45 -14.18 -2.85 -13.72
C LEU A 45 -13.90 -1.64 -14.62
N ALA A 46 -12.80 -0.92 -14.36
CA ALA A 46 -12.39 0.23 -15.13
C ALA A 46 -10.87 0.42 -15.07
N GLU A 47 -10.32 0.96 -16.16
CA GLU A 47 -8.94 1.41 -16.29
C GLU A 47 -8.94 2.79 -16.94
N ALA A 48 -8.03 3.67 -16.50
CA ALA A 48 -7.83 4.99 -17.09
C ALA A 48 -6.40 5.46 -16.89
N GLY A 49 -5.92 6.30 -17.82
CA GLY A 49 -4.56 6.83 -17.78
C GLY A 49 -3.50 5.83 -18.26
N ALA A 50 -2.28 5.97 -17.76
CA ALA A 50 -1.08 5.25 -18.21
C ALA A 50 -0.88 3.95 -17.39
N VAL A 51 -1.83 3.01 -17.48
CA VAL A 51 -1.91 1.84 -16.58
C VAL A 51 -0.74 0.87 -16.69
N ASP A 52 -0.05 0.84 -17.84
CA ASP A 52 1.10 -0.03 -18.10
C ASP A 52 2.45 0.68 -17.91
N GLU A 53 2.46 1.99 -17.65
CA GLU A 53 3.69 2.73 -17.37
C GLU A 53 4.19 2.50 -15.94
N ILE A 54 5.50 2.68 -15.75
CA ILE A 54 6.15 2.48 -14.46
C ILE A 54 6.06 3.78 -13.64
N PHE A 55 5.55 3.65 -12.41
CA PHE A 55 5.47 4.72 -11.43
C PHE A 55 6.12 4.31 -10.11
N PRO A 56 6.71 5.25 -9.35
CA PRO A 56 7.19 4.97 -8.01
C PRO A 56 6.00 4.75 -7.05
N PHE A 57 6.11 3.74 -6.20
CA PHE A 57 5.09 3.40 -5.21
C PHE A 57 5.24 4.17 -3.90
N ALA A 58 6.47 4.59 -3.58
CA ALA A 58 6.80 5.08 -2.24
C ALA A 58 6.23 4.12 -1.17
N SER A 59 5.46 4.60 -0.22
CA SER A 59 4.98 3.77 0.90
C SER A 59 3.95 2.69 0.52
N VAL A 60 3.44 2.67 -0.71
CA VAL A 60 2.65 1.52 -1.21
C VAL A 60 3.52 0.26 -1.37
N THR A 61 4.84 0.37 -1.30
CA THR A 61 5.78 -0.76 -1.14
C THR A 61 5.51 -1.59 0.13
N LYS A 62 5.13 -0.92 1.24
CA LYS A 62 4.99 -1.57 2.55
C LYS A 62 3.99 -2.73 2.60
N PRO A 63 2.79 -2.63 2.04
CA PRO A 63 1.87 -3.76 1.95
C PRO A 63 2.45 -4.98 1.23
N ILE A 64 3.21 -4.77 0.14
CA ILE A 64 3.83 -5.87 -0.62
C ILE A 64 4.88 -6.59 0.24
N VAL A 65 5.78 -5.83 0.88
CA VAL A 65 6.78 -6.38 1.81
C VAL A 65 6.14 -7.03 3.03
N ALA A 66 5.08 -6.42 3.58
CA ALA A 66 4.34 -7.01 4.68
C ALA A 66 3.71 -8.35 4.28
N TRP A 67 3.19 -8.46 3.06
CA TRP A 67 2.64 -9.73 2.55
C TRP A 67 3.70 -10.81 2.45
N SER A 68 4.90 -10.48 1.97
CA SER A 68 6.02 -11.41 1.93
C SER A 68 6.46 -11.86 3.34
N ALA A 69 6.36 -10.97 4.34
CA ALA A 69 6.62 -11.33 5.73
C ALA A 69 5.55 -12.30 6.28
N LEU A 70 4.28 -12.12 5.89
CA LEU A 70 3.21 -13.04 6.27
C LEU A 70 3.36 -14.40 5.59
N ILE A 71 3.90 -14.46 4.37
CA ILE A 71 4.27 -15.74 3.72
C ILE A 71 5.38 -16.43 4.50
N ALA A 72 6.37 -15.70 5.02
CA ALA A 72 7.38 -16.29 5.90
C ALA A 72 6.77 -16.84 7.20
N VAL A 73 5.77 -16.14 7.75
CA VAL A 73 5.00 -16.62 8.92
C VAL A 73 4.20 -17.89 8.57
N GLU A 74 3.51 -17.92 7.43
CA GLU A 74 2.75 -19.09 6.97
C GLU A 74 3.64 -20.32 6.80
N ARG A 75 4.89 -20.12 6.33
CA ARG A 75 5.89 -21.16 6.15
C ARG A 75 6.62 -21.56 7.46
N GLY A 76 6.31 -20.90 8.58
CA GLY A 76 6.95 -21.17 9.87
C GLY A 76 8.41 -20.71 9.98
N LEU A 77 8.87 -19.85 9.05
CA LEU A 77 10.21 -19.26 9.03
C LEU A 77 10.33 -18.06 9.99
N LEU A 78 9.22 -17.40 10.26
CA LEU A 78 9.10 -16.23 11.12
C LEU A 78 7.83 -16.34 11.95
N SER A 79 7.84 -15.78 13.17
CA SER A 79 6.65 -15.62 13.99
C SER A 79 6.30 -14.15 14.14
N LEU A 80 4.99 -13.84 14.17
CA LEU A 80 4.55 -12.47 14.49
C LEU A 80 4.93 -12.04 15.90
N ASP A 81 5.23 -12.98 16.77
CA ASP A 81 5.61 -12.76 18.16
C ASP A 81 7.12 -12.85 18.39
N ASP A 82 7.92 -13.08 17.34
CA ASP A 82 9.38 -13.02 17.42
C ASP A 82 9.83 -11.59 17.74
N ASP A 83 10.90 -11.49 18.55
CA ASP A 83 11.54 -10.21 18.84
C ASP A 83 11.99 -9.50 17.56
N ALA A 84 11.61 -8.24 17.41
CA ALA A 84 11.93 -7.45 16.23
C ALA A 84 13.40 -7.02 16.19
N ALA A 85 13.89 -6.44 17.28
CA ALA A 85 15.25 -5.95 17.48
C ALA A 85 15.50 -5.79 18.99
N PRO A 86 15.84 -6.85 19.72
CA PRO A 86 15.87 -6.84 21.20
C PRO A 86 16.81 -5.79 21.79
N ASP A 87 17.94 -5.53 21.15
CA ASP A 87 18.90 -4.52 21.62
C ASP A 87 18.44 -3.07 21.39
N LEU A 88 17.65 -2.83 20.35
CA LEU A 88 17.16 -1.49 19.98
C LEU A 88 15.75 -1.23 20.48
N LEU A 89 14.88 -2.22 20.38
CA LEU A 89 13.45 -2.15 20.66
C LEU A 89 13.03 -3.27 21.61
N PRO A 90 13.51 -3.30 22.87
CA PRO A 90 13.18 -4.37 23.80
C PRO A 90 11.66 -4.53 23.96
N GLY A 91 11.16 -5.76 23.77
CA GLY A 91 9.75 -6.10 23.82
C GLY A 91 8.92 -5.77 22.57
N ALA A 92 9.52 -5.17 21.52
CA ALA A 92 8.86 -5.04 20.23
C ALA A 92 8.95 -6.36 19.45
N THR A 93 7.86 -6.74 18.81
CA THR A 93 7.78 -7.95 17.98
C THR A 93 7.57 -7.60 16.49
N ILE A 94 7.67 -8.59 15.61
CA ILE A 94 7.36 -8.45 14.18
C ILE A 94 5.96 -7.84 13.98
N ARG A 95 4.98 -8.25 14.78
CA ARG A 95 3.63 -7.67 14.79
C ARG A 95 3.63 -6.17 15.09
N HIS A 96 4.45 -5.71 16.02
CA HIS A 96 4.59 -4.28 16.33
C HIS A 96 5.15 -3.49 15.14
N LEU A 97 6.13 -4.05 14.41
CA LEU A 97 6.69 -3.40 13.21
C LEU A 97 5.65 -3.28 12.09
N LEU A 98 4.98 -4.40 11.76
CA LEU A 98 3.92 -4.44 10.74
C LEU A 98 2.78 -3.45 11.03
N ALA A 99 2.47 -3.22 12.31
CA ALA A 99 1.39 -2.33 12.73
C ALA A 99 1.86 -0.91 13.08
N HIS A 100 3.11 -0.54 12.83
CA HIS A 100 3.67 0.75 13.24
C HIS A 100 3.49 1.06 14.73
N ALA A 101 3.55 0.04 15.57
CA ALA A 101 3.41 0.11 17.02
C ALA A 101 4.71 -0.19 17.78
N GLY A 102 5.85 -0.26 17.08
CA GLY A 102 7.15 -0.58 17.68
C GLY A 102 7.77 0.54 18.50
N GLY A 103 7.27 1.76 18.38
CA GLY A 103 7.77 2.91 19.17
C GLY A 103 8.99 3.60 18.59
N ILE A 104 9.50 3.18 17.42
CA ILE A 104 10.69 3.77 16.76
C ILE A 104 10.31 4.96 15.88
N ALA A 105 11.23 5.91 15.73
CA ALA A 105 11.07 7.10 14.91
C ALA A 105 10.90 6.75 13.41
N PHE A 106 10.49 7.75 12.61
CA PHE A 106 10.19 7.60 11.20
C PHE A 106 11.39 7.04 10.40
N ASP A 107 12.57 7.69 10.48
CA ASP A 107 13.76 7.35 9.68
C ASP A 107 15.05 7.22 10.53
N SER A 108 14.95 6.97 11.83
CA SER A 108 16.13 6.85 12.69
C SER A 108 15.92 5.79 13.78
N ASP A 109 17.01 5.43 14.46
CA ASP A 109 16.99 4.49 15.59
C ASP A 109 16.48 5.11 16.90
N ALA A 110 16.01 6.36 16.88
CA ALA A 110 15.44 6.99 18.08
C ALA A 110 14.15 6.27 18.53
N VAL A 111 14.17 5.79 19.76
CA VAL A 111 12.99 5.18 20.41
C VAL A 111 12.16 6.30 21.05
N LEU A 112 10.94 6.49 20.57
CA LEU A 112 10.05 7.59 20.97
C LEU A 112 8.97 7.17 21.98
N ALA A 113 8.71 5.87 22.09
CA ALA A 113 7.73 5.30 23.01
C ALA A 113 7.98 3.81 23.23
N PRO A 114 7.49 3.21 24.32
CA PRO A 114 7.46 1.76 24.46
C PRO A 114 6.61 1.11 23.35
N PRO A 115 6.91 -0.15 22.95
CA PRO A 115 6.07 -0.90 22.03
C PRO A 115 4.61 -0.96 22.50
N GLY A 116 3.68 -0.80 21.57
CA GLY A 116 2.24 -0.82 21.85
C GLY A 116 1.66 0.43 22.54
N ALA A 117 2.48 1.45 22.84
CA ALA A 117 2.00 2.65 23.53
C ALA A 117 1.41 3.71 22.58
N ARG A 118 1.90 3.78 21.35
CA ARG A 118 1.47 4.77 20.34
C ARG A 118 1.63 4.21 18.94
N ARG A 119 0.82 4.72 18.01
CA ARG A 119 1.02 4.48 16.57
C ARG A 119 2.03 5.48 16.05
N ILE A 120 3.24 5.03 15.77
CA ILE A 120 4.31 5.83 15.19
C ILE A 120 4.65 5.25 13.83
N TYR A 121 4.12 5.88 12.77
CA TYR A 121 4.41 5.49 11.40
C TYR A 121 5.93 5.57 11.15
N SER A 122 6.54 4.47 10.68
CA SER A 122 7.99 4.34 10.63
C SER A 122 8.47 3.57 9.40
N ASN A 123 9.30 4.20 8.58
CA ASN A 123 10.10 3.52 7.56
C ASN A 123 11.14 2.63 8.23
N ARG A 124 11.79 3.16 9.28
CA ARG A 124 12.82 2.42 10.02
C ARG A 124 12.31 1.10 10.58
N GLY A 125 11.07 1.07 11.06
CA GLY A 125 10.42 -0.17 11.53
C GLY A 125 10.30 -1.20 10.40
N ILE A 126 9.95 -0.79 9.19
CA ILE A 126 9.85 -1.69 8.03
C ILE A 126 11.23 -2.13 7.53
N GLU A 127 12.26 -1.29 7.65
CA GLU A 127 13.64 -1.69 7.35
C GLU A 127 14.17 -2.74 8.34
N ILE A 128 13.79 -2.63 9.62
CA ILE A 128 14.07 -3.67 10.62
C ILE A 128 13.35 -4.97 10.22
N LEU A 129 12.07 -4.90 9.84
CA LEU A 129 11.33 -6.06 9.33
C LEU A 129 12.03 -6.71 8.13
N GLY A 130 12.51 -5.92 7.16
CA GLY A 130 13.26 -6.44 6.01
C GLY A 130 14.51 -7.20 6.42
N ARG A 131 15.29 -6.69 7.39
CA ARG A 131 16.46 -7.41 7.93
C ARG A 131 16.05 -8.72 8.60
N ARG A 132 14.98 -8.72 9.40
CA ARG A 132 14.45 -9.93 10.04
C ARG A 132 14.01 -10.98 9.03
N LEU A 133 13.44 -10.54 7.89
CA LEU A 133 13.10 -11.43 6.78
C LEU A 133 14.36 -12.09 6.18
N VAL A 134 15.39 -11.30 5.87
CA VAL A 134 16.66 -11.83 5.34
C VAL A 134 17.27 -12.85 6.31
N GLU A 135 17.30 -12.55 7.61
CA GLU A 135 17.82 -13.46 8.65
C GLU A 135 17.00 -14.75 8.74
N ALA A 136 15.67 -14.66 8.69
CA ALA A 136 14.77 -15.80 8.85
C ALA A 136 14.71 -16.70 7.61
N THR A 137 14.83 -16.12 6.43
CA THR A 137 14.67 -16.84 5.14
C THR A 137 15.99 -17.28 4.54
N GLY A 138 17.10 -16.61 4.89
CA GLY A 138 18.42 -16.81 4.28
C GLY A 138 18.53 -16.29 2.85
N ALA A 139 17.47 -15.68 2.30
CA ALA A 139 17.44 -15.07 0.96
C ALA A 139 17.58 -13.56 1.04
N GLY A 140 18.05 -12.92 -0.04
CA GLY A 140 17.98 -11.48 -0.16
C GLY A 140 16.53 -10.98 -0.14
N LEU A 141 16.29 -9.76 0.38
CA LEU A 141 14.93 -9.26 0.51
C LEU A 141 14.21 -9.14 -0.84
N GLU A 142 14.89 -8.61 -1.85
CA GLU A 142 14.37 -8.47 -3.21
C GLU A 142 13.99 -9.83 -3.78
N GLU A 143 14.92 -10.79 -3.75
CA GLU A 143 14.70 -12.18 -4.18
C GLU A 143 13.53 -12.84 -3.43
N TRP A 144 13.43 -12.62 -2.12
CA TRP A 144 12.33 -13.17 -1.31
C TRP A 144 10.98 -12.61 -1.74
N VAL A 145 10.88 -11.29 -1.92
CA VAL A 145 9.62 -10.65 -2.36
C VAL A 145 9.28 -11.07 -3.78
N GLU A 146 10.27 -11.10 -4.69
CA GLU A 146 10.09 -11.53 -6.08
C GLU A 146 9.51 -12.95 -6.13
N THR A 147 10.20 -13.92 -5.55
CA THR A 147 9.82 -15.34 -5.64
C THR A 147 8.57 -15.71 -4.84
N THR A 148 8.21 -14.94 -3.81
CA THR A 148 7.06 -15.30 -2.95
C THR A 148 5.81 -14.48 -3.21
N VAL A 149 5.93 -13.29 -3.81
CA VAL A 149 4.79 -12.41 -4.09
C VAL A 149 4.68 -12.07 -5.56
N LEU A 150 5.75 -11.49 -6.17
CA LEU A 150 5.65 -10.89 -7.50
C LEU A 150 5.49 -11.95 -8.59
N GLU A 151 6.36 -12.95 -8.64
CA GLU A 151 6.28 -14.04 -9.62
C GLU A 151 4.98 -14.85 -9.50
N PRO A 152 4.55 -15.32 -8.29
CA PRO A 152 3.31 -16.07 -8.17
C PRO A 152 2.06 -15.29 -8.60
N LEU A 153 2.09 -13.95 -8.48
CA LEU A 153 1.01 -13.07 -8.92
C LEU A 153 1.16 -12.59 -10.36
N GLY A 154 2.30 -12.85 -11.02
CA GLY A 154 2.59 -12.40 -12.38
C GLY A 154 2.82 -10.88 -12.48
N MET A 155 3.31 -10.24 -11.42
CA MET A 155 3.56 -8.80 -11.34
C MET A 155 4.95 -8.45 -11.93
N ALA A 156 5.14 -8.71 -13.22
CA ALA A 156 6.45 -8.67 -13.88
C ALA A 156 7.07 -7.26 -14.00
N SER A 157 6.26 -6.20 -13.89
CA SER A 157 6.74 -4.81 -13.94
C SER A 157 7.18 -4.27 -12.59
N VAL A 158 6.90 -5.00 -11.49
CA VAL A 158 7.15 -4.51 -10.14
C VAL A 158 8.55 -4.88 -9.66
N LEU A 159 9.27 -3.88 -9.16
CA LEU A 159 10.59 -4.03 -8.55
C LEU A 159 10.63 -3.35 -7.17
N ILE A 160 11.47 -3.87 -6.27
CA ILE A 160 11.75 -3.26 -4.95
C ILE A 160 13.27 -3.20 -4.76
N PRO A 161 13.97 -2.31 -5.48
CA PRO A 161 15.44 -2.37 -5.60
C PRO A 161 16.21 -1.82 -4.39
N GLY A 162 15.55 -1.44 -3.32
CA GLY A 162 16.20 -0.78 -2.18
C GLY A 162 15.44 -0.93 -0.87
N SER A 163 15.07 0.19 -0.24
CA SER A 163 14.38 0.17 1.06
C SER A 163 13.01 -0.54 0.96
N PRO A 164 12.75 -1.55 1.81
CA PRO A 164 11.45 -2.22 1.90
C PRO A 164 10.30 -1.27 2.27
N ALA A 165 10.64 -0.08 2.72
CA ALA A 165 9.67 0.90 3.16
C ALA A 165 9.12 1.78 2.03
N HIS A 166 9.86 1.95 0.90
CA HIS A 166 9.47 2.97 -0.08
C HIS A 166 10.09 2.87 -1.47
N SER A 167 10.93 1.87 -1.76
CA SER A 167 11.65 1.82 -3.04
C SER A 167 10.89 1.12 -4.17
N GLY A 168 9.70 0.59 -3.92
CA GLY A 168 8.92 -0.10 -4.94
C GLY A 168 8.51 0.81 -6.08
N GLU A 169 8.49 0.23 -7.28
CA GLU A 169 7.99 0.83 -8.51
C GLU A 169 7.34 -0.24 -9.39
N GLY A 170 6.48 0.18 -10.30
CA GLY A 170 5.78 -0.73 -11.21
C GLY A 170 4.55 -0.10 -11.85
N SER A 171 3.81 -0.89 -12.61
CA SER A 171 2.60 -0.45 -13.29
C SER A 171 1.36 -0.54 -12.39
N ALA A 172 0.33 0.28 -12.70
CA ALA A 172 -0.96 0.18 -12.03
C ALA A 172 -1.68 -1.13 -12.38
N ALA A 173 -1.47 -1.65 -13.57
CA ALA A 173 -2.00 -2.94 -13.99
C ALA A 173 -1.51 -4.06 -13.05
N ASP A 174 -0.20 -4.18 -12.84
CA ASP A 174 0.37 -5.20 -11.95
C ASP A 174 -0.01 -4.95 -10.48
N LEU A 175 0.06 -3.71 -10.01
CA LEU A 175 -0.33 -3.39 -8.64
C LEU A 175 -1.82 -3.72 -8.37
N SER A 176 -2.68 -3.69 -9.40
CA SER A 176 -4.08 -4.11 -9.29
C SER A 176 -4.24 -5.61 -9.05
N VAL A 177 -3.28 -6.42 -9.50
CA VAL A 177 -3.25 -7.86 -9.18
C VAL A 177 -3.03 -8.06 -7.68
N PHE A 178 -2.11 -7.28 -7.09
CA PHE A 178 -1.89 -7.30 -5.65
C PHE A 178 -3.12 -6.79 -4.87
N ALA A 179 -3.83 -5.77 -5.36
CA ALA A 179 -5.09 -5.34 -4.76
C ALA A 179 -6.15 -6.46 -4.71
N ARG A 180 -6.21 -7.29 -5.76
CA ARG A 180 -7.08 -8.47 -5.80
C ARG A 180 -6.63 -9.56 -4.82
N GLU A 181 -5.31 -9.79 -4.70
CA GLU A 181 -4.74 -10.70 -3.70
C GLU A 181 -5.11 -10.25 -2.27
N LEU A 182 -5.02 -8.95 -1.97
CA LEU A 182 -5.45 -8.41 -0.67
C LEU A 182 -6.96 -8.62 -0.40
N ALA A 183 -7.78 -8.59 -1.44
CA ALA A 183 -9.24 -8.78 -1.34
C ALA A 183 -9.63 -10.26 -1.22
N ALA A 184 -8.97 -11.13 -1.98
CA ALA A 184 -9.23 -12.57 -2.06
C ALA A 184 -7.89 -13.33 -2.04
N PRO A 185 -7.32 -13.55 -0.85
CA PRO A 185 -5.98 -14.08 -0.68
C PRO A 185 -5.81 -15.50 -1.20
N GLY A 186 -4.74 -15.72 -1.98
CA GLY A 186 -4.31 -17.02 -2.49
C GLY A 186 -2.95 -17.45 -1.97
N LEU A 187 -2.09 -16.50 -1.57
CA LEU A 187 -0.71 -16.75 -1.14
C LEU A 187 -0.58 -17.00 0.37
N VAL A 188 -1.58 -16.62 1.16
CA VAL A 188 -1.64 -16.83 2.60
C VAL A 188 -2.99 -17.40 3.00
N SER A 189 -3.05 -18.08 4.15
CA SER A 189 -4.32 -18.62 4.67
C SER A 189 -5.32 -17.51 4.97
N ALA A 190 -6.61 -17.83 4.87
CA ALA A 190 -7.70 -16.91 5.17
C ALA A 190 -7.60 -16.35 6.61
N GLY A 191 -7.16 -17.16 7.57
CA GLY A 191 -6.98 -16.74 8.95
C GLY A 191 -5.86 -15.71 9.13
N LEU A 192 -4.76 -15.84 8.39
CA LEU A 192 -3.67 -14.87 8.42
C LEU A 192 -4.05 -13.59 7.67
N ALA A 193 -4.71 -13.69 6.53
CA ALA A 193 -5.23 -12.55 5.77
C ALA A 193 -6.25 -11.73 6.57
N GLU A 194 -7.12 -12.38 7.37
CA GLU A 194 -8.05 -11.66 8.25
C GLU A 194 -7.30 -10.80 9.27
N ARG A 195 -6.14 -11.24 9.78
CA ARG A 195 -5.32 -10.45 10.68
C ARG A 195 -4.73 -9.20 10.03
N VAL A 196 -4.54 -9.19 8.71
CA VAL A 196 -4.06 -8.01 7.97
C VAL A 196 -5.07 -6.87 8.05
N ARG A 197 -6.35 -7.16 7.87
CA ARG A 197 -7.46 -6.19 7.86
C ARG A 197 -8.13 -6.01 9.23
N THR A 198 -7.63 -6.69 10.26
CA THR A 198 -8.07 -6.50 11.64
C THR A 198 -7.14 -5.53 12.35
N VAL A 199 -7.72 -4.59 13.13
CA VAL A 199 -6.92 -3.60 13.87
C VAL A 199 -5.97 -4.30 14.84
N ALA A 200 -4.68 -4.15 14.59
CA ALA A 200 -3.64 -4.57 15.54
C ALA A 200 -3.41 -3.46 16.56
N PHE A 201 -3.34 -3.81 17.84
CA PHE A 201 -3.20 -2.86 18.95
C PHE A 201 -4.29 -1.76 18.91
N PRO A 202 -5.56 -2.09 19.21
CA PRO A 202 -6.67 -1.13 19.17
C PRO A 202 -6.48 0.07 20.09
N GLY A 203 -7.03 1.22 19.70
CA GLY A 203 -7.05 2.43 20.52
C GLY A 203 -5.77 3.26 20.50
N LEU A 204 -4.77 2.90 19.70
CA LEU A 204 -3.54 3.68 19.60
C LEU A 204 -3.77 4.97 18.80
N ASP A 205 -3.47 6.09 19.42
CA ASP A 205 -3.40 7.41 18.76
C ASP A 205 -2.12 7.51 17.90
N GLY A 206 -2.19 8.27 16.82
CA GLY A 206 -1.04 8.54 15.98
C GLY A 206 -1.24 9.69 15.00
N VAL A 207 -0.23 9.94 14.19
CA VAL A 207 -0.29 10.92 13.10
C VAL A 207 -0.40 10.16 11.77
N LEU A 208 -1.42 10.52 10.98
CA LEU A 208 -1.53 10.11 9.59
C LEU A 208 -0.82 11.17 8.74
N PRO A 209 0.26 10.82 8.03
CA PRO A 209 1.00 11.79 7.21
C PRO A 209 0.08 12.56 6.27
N GLY A 210 0.20 13.89 6.24
CA GLY A 210 -0.65 14.76 5.42
C GLY A 210 -2.06 15.02 5.94
N TYR A 211 -2.55 14.22 6.92
CA TYR A 211 -3.93 14.29 7.45
C TYR A 211 -4.00 14.54 8.96
N GLY A 212 -2.83 14.68 9.62
CA GLY A 212 -2.75 15.08 11.01
C GLY A 212 -3.03 13.97 12.02
N ARG A 213 -3.32 14.37 13.27
CA ARG A 213 -3.52 13.43 14.38
C ARG A 213 -4.86 12.72 14.26
N GLN A 214 -4.83 11.40 14.40
CA GLN A 214 -5.99 10.51 14.41
C GLN A 214 -6.14 9.81 15.77
N ARG A 215 -7.39 9.62 16.21
CA ARG A 215 -7.74 9.03 17.50
C ARG A 215 -8.97 8.14 17.37
N PRO A 216 -8.79 6.81 17.21
CA PRO A 216 -7.53 6.08 17.04
C PRO A 216 -6.96 6.26 15.63
N ASN A 217 -5.68 5.88 15.45
CA ASN A 217 -5.01 5.72 14.16
C ASN A 217 -4.88 4.23 13.84
N ASP A 218 -5.92 3.63 13.32
CA ASP A 218 -6.04 2.19 13.14
C ASP A 218 -5.15 1.67 11.99
N PHE A 219 -4.41 0.59 12.28
CA PHE A 219 -3.60 -0.18 11.35
C PHE A 219 -3.78 -1.67 11.61
N GLY A 220 -3.77 -2.45 10.55
CA GLY A 220 -3.62 -3.88 10.58
C GLY A 220 -2.15 -4.30 10.44
N LEU A 221 -1.89 -5.44 9.82
CA LEU A 221 -0.52 -5.91 9.57
C LEU A 221 -0.04 -5.46 8.19
N GLY A 222 0.68 -4.34 8.15
CA GLY A 222 1.24 -3.75 6.92
C GLY A 222 0.29 -2.87 6.12
N VAL A 223 -0.94 -2.67 6.59
CA VAL A 223 -1.94 -1.79 5.96
C VAL A 223 -2.54 -0.83 6.97
N GLU A 224 -2.92 0.35 6.49
CA GLU A 224 -3.78 1.26 7.21
C GLU A 224 -5.24 0.78 7.12
N ILE A 225 -5.99 0.92 8.21
CA ILE A 225 -7.44 0.69 8.25
C ILE A 225 -8.12 2.05 8.39
N ARG A 226 -9.07 2.36 7.50
CA ARG A 226 -9.78 3.62 7.48
C ARG A 226 -10.42 3.93 8.83
N GLY A 227 -11.19 2.99 9.36
CA GLY A 227 -11.91 3.21 10.61
C GLY A 227 -12.78 4.47 10.54
N ARG A 228 -12.68 5.32 11.57
CA ARG A 228 -13.40 6.59 11.68
C ARG A 228 -12.49 7.81 11.48
N LYS A 229 -11.33 7.63 10.84
CA LYS A 229 -10.39 8.73 10.62
C LYS A 229 -11.02 9.83 9.76
N ALA A 230 -10.80 11.08 10.18
CA ALA A 230 -11.22 12.29 9.47
C ALA A 230 -10.30 13.46 9.85
N PRO A 231 -9.68 14.17 8.86
CA PRO A 231 -9.74 13.88 7.43
C PRO A 231 -9.01 12.59 7.06
N HIS A 232 -9.30 12.05 5.85
CA HIS A 232 -8.70 10.82 5.34
C HIS A 232 -8.49 10.91 3.83
N TRP A 233 -7.55 10.11 3.29
CA TRP A 233 -7.24 10.08 1.86
C TRP A 233 -8.26 9.28 1.03
N THR A 234 -9.02 8.36 1.62
CA THR A 234 -10.15 7.70 0.95
C THR A 234 -11.39 8.59 0.94
N GLY A 235 -12.39 8.22 0.14
CA GLY A 235 -13.65 8.94 0.03
C GLY A 235 -14.53 8.86 1.28
N SER A 236 -15.52 9.72 1.35
CA SER A 236 -16.52 9.71 2.42
C SER A 236 -17.43 8.48 2.35
N GLY A 237 -17.64 7.93 1.15
CA GLY A 237 -18.40 6.72 0.89
C GLY A 237 -17.65 5.43 1.18
N ASN A 238 -16.34 5.46 1.34
CA ASN A 238 -15.58 4.26 1.72
C ASN A 238 -16.00 3.75 3.10
N SER A 239 -16.19 2.45 3.22
CA SER A 239 -16.57 1.83 4.49
C SER A 239 -15.48 1.99 5.56
N PRO A 240 -15.82 1.97 6.86
CA PRO A 240 -14.81 1.92 7.92
C PRO A 240 -13.88 0.71 7.84
N ALA A 241 -14.29 -0.36 7.15
CA ALA A 241 -13.49 -1.56 6.94
C ALA A 241 -12.51 -1.42 5.77
N THR A 242 -12.54 -0.32 5.01
CA THR A 242 -11.56 -0.06 3.95
C THR A 242 -10.16 -0.09 4.52
N PHE A 243 -9.27 -0.81 3.85
CA PHE A 243 -7.86 -0.90 4.22
C PHE A 243 -6.96 -0.76 2.99
N GLY A 244 -5.72 -0.34 3.22
CA GLY A 244 -4.75 -0.13 2.15
C GLY A 244 -3.60 0.75 2.58
N HIS A 245 -3.03 1.46 1.65
CA HIS A 245 -1.92 2.38 1.92
C HIS A 245 -1.84 3.47 0.84
N PHE A 246 -1.32 4.64 1.20
CA PHE A 246 -0.91 5.63 0.20
C PHE A 246 0.59 5.92 0.29
N GLY A 247 1.15 6.48 -0.77
CA GLY A 247 2.56 6.78 -0.93
C GLY A 247 2.84 8.26 -1.17
N GLN A 248 4.01 8.71 -0.70
CA GLN A 248 4.49 10.07 -0.93
C GLN A 248 4.75 10.38 -2.42
N SER A 249 4.81 9.36 -3.26
CA SER A 249 4.87 9.50 -4.73
C SER A 249 3.55 9.92 -5.39
N GLY A 250 2.48 10.15 -4.64
CA GLY A 250 1.15 10.41 -5.22
C GLY A 250 0.44 9.13 -5.65
N SER A 251 0.61 8.05 -4.91
CA SER A 251 0.07 6.72 -5.18
C SER A 251 -0.84 6.23 -4.06
N PHE A 252 -1.82 5.40 -4.38
CA PHE A 252 -2.55 4.63 -3.37
C PHE A 252 -3.00 3.26 -3.88
N ILE A 253 -3.23 2.36 -2.93
CA ILE A 253 -3.94 1.09 -3.10
C ILE A 253 -4.94 0.95 -1.96
N TRP A 254 -6.17 0.53 -2.24
CA TRP A 254 -7.13 0.19 -1.20
C TRP A 254 -8.09 -0.93 -1.62
N VAL A 255 -8.61 -1.61 -0.60
CA VAL A 255 -9.68 -2.60 -0.68
C VAL A 255 -10.82 -2.14 0.22
N ASP A 256 -12.03 -2.05 -0.30
CA ASP A 256 -13.25 -1.87 0.48
C ASP A 256 -14.04 -3.18 0.45
N PRO A 257 -14.00 -3.97 1.53
CA PRO A 257 -14.65 -5.29 1.55
C PRO A 257 -16.17 -5.19 1.61
N VAL A 258 -16.73 -4.05 2.01
CA VAL A 258 -18.19 -3.84 2.05
C VAL A 258 -18.71 -3.50 0.66
N ALA A 259 -18.00 -2.66 -0.07
CA ALA A 259 -18.33 -2.35 -1.46
C ALA A 259 -17.92 -3.47 -2.43
N GLY A 260 -17.07 -4.42 -2.00
CA GLY A 260 -16.51 -5.46 -2.86
C GLY A 260 -15.53 -4.92 -3.90
N ARG A 261 -14.97 -3.74 -3.67
CA ARG A 261 -14.20 -2.96 -4.64
C ARG A 261 -12.77 -2.72 -4.20
N GLN A 262 -11.87 -2.68 -5.16
CA GLN A 262 -10.47 -2.34 -4.97
C GLN A 262 -10.07 -1.25 -5.97
N ALA A 263 -9.14 -0.37 -5.57
CA ALA A 263 -8.59 0.62 -6.47
C ALA A 263 -7.09 0.82 -6.26
N VAL A 264 -6.43 1.07 -7.38
CA VAL A 264 -5.04 1.49 -7.48
C VAL A 264 -4.99 2.81 -8.24
N PHE A 265 -4.33 3.80 -7.69
CA PHE A 265 -4.00 5.05 -8.34
C PHE A 265 -2.50 5.28 -8.25
N LEU A 266 -1.88 5.60 -9.37
CA LEU A 266 -0.48 6.03 -9.44
C LEU A 266 -0.41 7.38 -10.11
N GLY A 267 0.47 8.25 -9.63
CA GLY A 267 0.69 9.58 -10.19
C GLY A 267 2.18 9.90 -10.32
N ALA A 268 2.52 10.74 -11.29
CA ALA A 268 3.91 11.15 -11.54
C ALA A 268 4.39 12.29 -10.61
N GLU A 269 3.48 12.92 -9.86
CA GLU A 269 3.81 14.02 -8.95
C GLU A 269 3.75 13.58 -7.49
N PRO A 270 4.69 14.04 -6.64
CA PRO A 270 4.65 13.74 -5.22
C PRO A 270 3.36 14.19 -4.53
N PHE A 271 2.92 13.39 -3.55
CA PHE A 271 1.74 13.70 -2.74
C PHE A 271 1.81 15.12 -2.15
N GLY A 272 0.77 15.89 -2.39
CA GLY A 272 0.65 17.26 -1.95
C GLY A 272 -0.80 17.71 -1.78
N ARG A 273 -1.01 19.03 -1.71
CA ARG A 273 -2.35 19.63 -1.49
C ARG A 273 -3.36 19.24 -2.58
N ALA A 274 -2.91 19.13 -3.83
CA ALA A 274 -3.76 18.70 -4.94
C ALA A 274 -4.33 17.29 -4.70
N HIS A 275 -3.47 16.33 -4.32
CA HIS A 275 -3.88 14.97 -4.00
C HIS A 275 -4.81 14.94 -2.78
N ALA A 276 -4.47 15.65 -1.71
CA ALA A 276 -5.28 15.69 -0.48
C ALA A 276 -6.70 16.24 -0.74
N ALA A 277 -6.86 17.16 -1.70
CA ALA A 277 -8.15 17.68 -2.11
C ALA A 277 -8.89 16.75 -3.09
N ALA A 278 -8.18 16.17 -4.07
CA ALA A 278 -8.78 15.42 -5.16
C ALA A 278 -9.11 13.96 -4.76
N TRP A 279 -8.26 13.29 -3.98
CA TRP A 279 -8.42 11.87 -3.68
C TRP A 279 -9.74 11.49 -2.99
N PRO A 280 -10.26 12.25 -1.98
CA PRO A 280 -11.56 11.89 -1.41
C PRO A 280 -12.68 11.92 -2.45
N VAL A 281 -12.67 12.91 -3.36
CA VAL A 281 -13.66 13.03 -4.43
C VAL A 281 -13.49 11.91 -5.46
N LEU A 282 -12.24 11.64 -5.90
CA LEU A 282 -11.92 10.54 -6.80
C LEU A 282 -12.40 9.19 -6.22
N ASN A 283 -12.14 8.93 -4.95
CA ASN A 283 -12.53 7.68 -4.31
C ASN A 283 -14.06 7.53 -4.19
N ASP A 284 -14.80 8.62 -3.93
CA ASP A 284 -16.27 8.60 -3.97
C ASP A 284 -16.80 8.35 -5.40
N GLN A 285 -16.14 8.90 -6.44
CA GLN A 285 -16.45 8.60 -7.85
C GLN A 285 -16.15 7.15 -8.21
N ILE A 286 -15.03 6.58 -7.73
CA ILE A 286 -14.69 5.17 -7.92
C ILE A 286 -15.77 4.27 -7.30
N LEU A 287 -16.27 4.60 -6.12
CA LEU A 287 -17.34 3.83 -5.47
C LEU A 287 -18.67 3.91 -6.24
N ALA A 288 -18.87 4.94 -7.05
CA ALA A 288 -20.07 5.16 -7.85
C ALA A 288 -20.00 4.53 -9.26
N LEU A 289 -18.83 3.93 -9.65
CA LEU A 289 -18.72 3.21 -10.92
C LEU A 289 -19.59 1.97 -10.97
#